data_d3349d858fecbd3bf55425907e88da00
#
_entry.id   d3349d858fecbd3bf55425907e88da00
#
_cell.length_a   1.000
_cell.length_b   1.000
_cell.length_c   1.000
_cell.angle_alpha   90.00
_cell.angle_beta   90.00
_cell.angle_gamma   90.00
#
_symmetry.space_group_name_H-M   'P 1'
#
loop_
_entity.id
_entity.type
_entity.pdbx_description
1 polymer ?
#
loop_
_entity_poly.entity_id
_entity_poly.type
_entity_poly.pdbx_seq_one_letter_code
_entity_poly.pdbx_strand_id
1 'polypeptide(L)'
;MRKLHSLSPSLSRRHFLKAMAVLGLDGGAVFSSGQSLLSGSVASAQSKPDSTPFFTQVPPSASGITWKHSNGRSPNYYLPETTGAGCAFIDYDNDGWMDIYLVNSGHCDFYDPNPPLRNALYRNNRDGTFTDVTEKAGLAGGGYGMGVAVGDYDGDGFPDLYLTQYGSSILYHNNGDGTFIDVTKKAGLSAPGWASSAVWFDYDNDGRLDLFVCRFVDFNKDKNKFCGNPATGERYYCVPRIYDPMPSWLFHNNGDGTFTDVSKESGIAQYMGKAWGVVACDVNNDGRMDLFVANDTVANFLLLNKGNGQFIDIGTEAGVAYNAEGSARSGMGVDAADYNGDGWTDLFVANVDREMYSLYRNNRDGTFDDDARATGIGKTTALMSGWGLKFFDFDNDGNLDLFLANGHPDDKVETRDREVQYSEPMLLFRNTGPGTRPGFVNVSAAAGAVFSQRFAARGMAIGDFDNDGAVDVLVAVNNDAPLLLRNTATAGTHWLGIQLVGSKANRDAIGASVTWRSGEFERHRTKVGGGSYLASHDPRMVLGIGPRTKVDWLKVKWPMPSDLVERFYNLPIDRYITITEGKGTKVAGHPQRRG
;
A
#
# COMPACT_ATOMS: atom_id res chain seq x y z
N MET A 1 -15.06 63.44 -6.68
CA MET A 1 -16.51 63.52 -7.04
C MET A 1 -17.09 62.15 -7.26
N ARG A 2 -18.19 61.93 -6.56
CA ARG A 2 -19.24 60.88 -6.70
C ARG A 2 -18.88 59.41 -6.41
N LYS A 3 -19.40 59.02 -5.24
CA LYS A 3 -19.82 57.70 -4.77
C LYS A 3 -20.83 57.04 -5.70
N LEU A 4 -20.78 55.68 -5.75
CA LEU A 4 -22.02 54.92 -5.87
C LEU A 4 -21.84 53.59 -5.10
N HIS A 5 -22.73 53.42 -4.11
CA HIS A 5 -23.00 52.21 -3.35
C HIS A 5 -23.79 51.22 -4.21
N SER A 6 -23.54 49.91 -4.02
CA SER A 6 -24.61 48.94 -4.21
C SER A 6 -24.52 47.85 -3.14
N LEU A 7 -25.60 47.76 -2.41
CA LEU A 7 -25.93 46.82 -1.34
C LEU A 7 -26.32 45.47 -1.92
N SER A 8 -25.82 44.38 -1.35
CA SER A 8 -26.41 43.06 -1.50
C SER A 8 -27.26 42.72 -0.26
N PRO A 9 -28.48 42.18 -0.38
CA PRO A 9 -29.27 41.80 0.78
C PRO A 9 -29.03 40.34 1.17
N SER A 10 -28.63 40.13 2.42
CA SER A 10 -28.60 38.83 3.10
C SER A 10 -30.05 38.36 3.38
N LEU A 11 -30.46 37.24 2.82
CA LEU A 11 -31.70 36.56 3.18
C LEU A 11 -31.49 35.70 4.44
N SER A 12 -32.16 36.08 5.53
CA SER A 12 -32.11 35.37 6.80
C SER A 12 -32.98 34.10 6.78
N ARG A 13 -32.54 33.08 7.55
CA ARG A 13 -33.19 31.76 7.73
C ARG A 13 -34.67 31.77 8.16
N ARG A 14 -35.26 32.93 8.44
CA ARG A 14 -36.66 33.06 8.87
C ARG A 14 -37.68 33.11 7.72
N HIS A 15 -37.27 33.29 6.48
CA HIS A 15 -38.18 33.38 5.34
C HIS A 15 -38.40 32.03 4.61
N PHE A 16 -37.61 31.01 4.89
CA PHE A 16 -37.77 29.69 4.27
C PHE A 16 -38.84 28.81 4.94
N LEU A 17 -39.22 29.11 6.19
CA LEU A 17 -40.20 28.32 6.95
C LEU A 17 -41.66 28.79 6.80
N LYS A 18 -41.93 29.83 6.01
CA LYS A 18 -43.32 30.34 5.80
C LYS A 18 -43.95 29.94 4.45
N ALA A 19 -43.24 29.22 3.59
CA ALA A 19 -43.72 28.84 2.26
C ALA A 19 -44.33 27.42 2.14
N MET A 20 -44.40 26.64 3.23
CA MET A 20 -44.93 25.26 3.22
C MET A 20 -46.24 25.06 4.01
N ALA A 21 -47.02 26.10 4.21
CA ALA A 21 -48.27 26.05 4.98
C ALA A 21 -49.48 26.59 4.20
N VAL A 22 -49.60 26.34 2.91
CA VAL A 22 -50.86 26.53 2.18
C VAL A 22 -50.89 25.56 1.01
N LEU A 23 -51.56 24.42 1.19
CA LEU A 23 -52.33 23.65 0.22
C LEU A 23 -52.83 22.38 0.94
N GLY A 24 -53.88 22.57 1.68
CA GLY A 24 -54.78 21.51 2.09
C GLY A 24 -55.94 21.45 1.10
N LEU A 25 -56.45 20.27 0.85
CA LEU A 25 -57.88 20.02 0.54
C LEU A 25 -58.15 18.51 0.47
N ASP A 26 -58.93 18.09 1.40
CA ASP A 26 -60.02 17.14 1.54
C ASP A 26 -60.32 16.10 0.44
N GLY A 27 -60.71 14.92 0.92
CA GLY A 27 -61.51 13.97 0.13
C GLY A 27 -61.60 12.56 0.74
N GLY A 28 -62.46 12.38 1.70
CA GLY A 28 -63.59 11.46 1.82
C GLY A 28 -63.34 9.94 1.83
N ALA A 29 -63.70 9.34 2.94
CA ALA A 29 -63.77 7.92 3.24
C ALA A 29 -64.87 7.16 2.44
N VAL A 30 -64.63 5.84 2.18
CA VAL A 30 -65.69 4.80 2.24
C VAL A 30 -65.06 3.47 2.66
N PHE A 31 -65.61 2.86 3.68
CA PHE A 31 -65.38 1.51 4.18
C PHE A 31 -65.94 0.46 3.22
N SER A 32 -65.24 -0.67 3.05
CA SER A 32 -65.90 -1.98 3.01
C SER A 32 -64.92 -3.12 3.29
N SER A 33 -65.34 -3.98 4.17
CA SER A 33 -64.78 -5.20 4.72
C SER A 33 -64.59 -6.34 3.69
N GLY A 34 -63.51 -7.07 3.80
CA GLY A 34 -63.32 -8.33 3.10
C GLY A 34 -62.07 -9.05 3.59
N GLN A 35 -62.23 -9.94 4.57
CA GLN A 35 -61.19 -10.91 4.97
C GLN A 35 -60.98 -11.91 3.85
N SER A 36 -59.73 -12.20 3.49
CA SER A 36 -59.31 -13.54 3.11
C SER A 36 -57.80 -13.73 3.41
N LEU A 37 -57.54 -14.66 4.27
CA LEU A 37 -56.24 -15.23 4.59
C LEU A 37 -55.63 -15.87 3.36
N LEU A 38 -54.48 -15.38 2.93
CA LEU A 38 -53.53 -16.18 2.14
C LEU A 38 -52.13 -15.93 2.73
N SER A 39 -51.73 -16.90 3.54
CA SER A 39 -50.37 -17.12 3.95
C SER A 39 -49.51 -17.44 2.71
N GLY A 40 -48.96 -16.39 2.10
CA GLY A 40 -47.89 -16.50 1.13
C GLY A 40 -46.56 -16.42 1.86
N SER A 41 -45.89 -17.54 2.05
CA SER A 41 -44.48 -17.56 2.40
C SER A 41 -43.70 -16.82 1.33
N VAL A 42 -43.19 -15.64 1.67
CA VAL A 42 -42.16 -14.95 0.89
C VAL A 42 -40.90 -15.78 1.04
N ALA A 43 -40.73 -16.75 0.14
CA ALA A 43 -39.44 -17.36 -0.09
C ALA A 43 -38.51 -16.23 -0.57
N SER A 44 -37.59 -15.81 0.28
CA SER A 44 -36.44 -15.01 -0.15
C SER A 44 -35.70 -15.84 -1.20
N ALA A 45 -35.90 -15.52 -2.45
CA ALA A 45 -35.06 -16.01 -3.51
C ALA A 45 -33.66 -15.45 -3.25
N GLN A 46 -32.83 -16.21 -2.53
CA GLN A 46 -31.39 -16.08 -2.62
C GLN A 46 -31.03 -16.39 -4.07
N SER A 47 -30.87 -15.37 -4.90
CA SER A 47 -30.20 -15.50 -6.17
C SER A 47 -28.79 -16.02 -5.86
N LYS A 48 -28.53 -17.26 -6.25
CA LYS A 48 -27.16 -17.76 -6.35
C LYS A 48 -26.40 -16.77 -7.24
N PRO A 49 -25.25 -16.25 -6.81
CA PRO A 49 -24.37 -15.58 -7.73
C PRO A 49 -23.81 -16.66 -8.68
N ASP A 50 -24.24 -16.64 -9.93
CA ASP A 50 -23.70 -17.48 -11.03
C ASP A 50 -22.37 -16.92 -11.58
N SER A 51 -21.66 -16.08 -10.81
CA SER A 51 -20.36 -15.56 -11.18
C SER A 51 -19.27 -16.21 -10.33
N THR A 52 -18.25 -16.71 -10.97
CA THR A 52 -17.00 -17.12 -10.33
C THR A 52 -16.49 -15.96 -9.46
N PRO A 53 -16.13 -16.19 -8.18
CA PRO A 53 -15.58 -15.13 -7.34
C PRO A 53 -14.26 -14.61 -7.92
N PHE A 54 -13.93 -13.33 -7.69
CA PHE A 54 -12.68 -12.77 -8.19
C PHE A 54 -11.46 -13.32 -7.45
N PHE A 55 -11.61 -13.63 -6.17
CA PHE A 55 -10.53 -14.17 -5.34
C PHE A 55 -10.99 -15.41 -4.57
N THR A 56 -10.09 -16.38 -4.47
CA THR A 56 -10.27 -17.58 -3.66
C THR A 56 -9.15 -17.70 -2.65
N GLN A 57 -9.47 -17.89 -1.38
CA GLN A 57 -8.45 -18.15 -0.36
C GLN A 57 -7.83 -19.53 -0.58
N VAL A 58 -6.49 -19.58 -0.64
CA VAL A 58 -5.72 -20.83 -0.62
C VAL A 58 -5.49 -21.21 0.85
N PRO A 59 -6.14 -22.26 1.36
CA PRO A 59 -6.03 -22.58 2.78
C PRO A 59 -4.66 -23.20 3.11
N PRO A 60 -4.21 -23.14 4.38
CA PRO A 60 -2.95 -23.75 4.82
C PRO A 60 -2.79 -25.23 4.46
N SER A 61 -3.90 -25.98 4.43
CA SER A 61 -3.89 -27.40 4.03
C SER A 61 -3.61 -27.62 2.54
N ALA A 62 -3.83 -26.63 1.69
CA ALA A 62 -3.51 -26.67 0.27
C ALA A 62 -2.16 -26.01 -0.04
N SER A 63 -1.85 -24.87 0.58
CA SER A 63 -0.61 -24.15 0.33
C SER A 63 0.61 -24.72 1.08
N GLY A 64 0.41 -25.40 2.22
CA GLY A 64 1.51 -25.79 3.12
C GLY A 64 1.99 -24.66 4.04
N ILE A 65 1.44 -23.45 3.95
CA ILE A 65 1.81 -22.30 4.77
C ILE A 65 1.14 -22.43 6.14
N THR A 66 1.87 -22.92 7.13
CA THR A 66 1.36 -23.18 8.49
C THR A 66 1.83 -22.16 9.53
N TRP A 67 2.64 -21.20 9.12
CA TRP A 67 3.15 -20.14 9.99
C TRP A 67 2.02 -19.25 10.51
N LYS A 68 2.20 -18.72 11.71
CA LYS A 68 1.30 -17.76 12.34
C LYS A 68 2.08 -16.62 12.95
N HIS A 69 1.55 -15.42 12.80
CA HIS A 69 2.05 -14.26 13.52
C HIS A 69 1.68 -14.35 15.01
N SER A 70 2.57 -13.85 15.86
CA SER A 70 2.30 -13.60 17.27
C SER A 70 2.85 -12.23 17.64
N ASN A 71 1.98 -11.36 18.18
CA ASN A 71 2.33 -9.99 18.53
C ASN A 71 2.81 -9.82 19.98
N GLY A 72 2.94 -10.92 20.76
CA GLY A 72 3.37 -10.87 22.15
C GLY A 72 2.36 -10.21 23.09
N ARG A 73 1.05 -10.23 22.75
CA ARG A 73 -0.02 -9.57 23.51
C ARG A 73 0.08 -9.83 25.02
N SER A 74 0.09 -8.75 25.80
CA SER A 74 0.29 -8.79 27.24
C SER A 74 -0.76 -7.97 28.00
N PRO A 75 -0.89 -8.15 29.34
CA PRO A 75 -1.74 -7.30 30.17
C PRO A 75 -1.28 -5.84 30.24
N ASN A 76 -0.07 -5.54 29.79
CA ASN A 76 0.50 -4.20 29.82
C ASN A 76 0.12 -3.34 28.61
N TYR A 77 -0.45 -3.93 27.53
CA TYR A 77 -0.89 -3.23 26.33
C TYR A 77 0.24 -2.36 25.76
N TYR A 78 1.36 -2.97 25.42
CA TYR A 78 2.47 -2.29 24.75
C TYR A 78 2.07 -1.92 23.31
N LEU A 79 2.36 -0.70 22.92
CA LEU A 79 1.93 -0.18 21.62
C LEU A 79 2.39 -1.03 20.42
N PRO A 80 3.61 -1.64 20.39
CA PRO A 80 4.01 -2.51 19.29
C PRO A 80 3.11 -3.73 19.06
N GLU A 81 2.39 -4.20 20.08
CA GLU A 81 1.45 -5.33 19.94
C GLU A 81 0.31 -5.06 18.95
N THR A 82 0.03 -3.78 18.62
CA THR A 82 -1.08 -3.39 17.75
C THR A 82 -0.72 -3.35 16.27
N THR A 83 0.58 -3.30 15.94
CA THR A 83 1.08 -2.87 14.64
C THR A 83 1.31 -4.01 13.66
N GLY A 84 1.53 -5.21 14.18
CA GLY A 84 1.41 -6.46 13.47
C GLY A 84 2.49 -6.74 12.44
N ALA A 85 2.14 -7.63 11.54
CA ALA A 85 2.99 -8.43 10.71
C ALA A 85 3.23 -7.82 9.33
N GLY A 86 4.48 -7.87 8.88
CA GLY A 86 4.86 -7.61 7.49
C GLY A 86 4.90 -8.89 6.64
N CYS A 87 4.88 -8.72 5.31
CA CYS A 87 5.01 -9.82 4.36
C CYS A 87 5.63 -9.35 3.04
N ALA A 88 6.19 -10.29 2.26
CA ALA A 88 6.69 -9.99 0.93
C ALA A 88 6.49 -11.16 -0.04
N PHE A 89 6.34 -10.83 -1.32
CA PHE A 89 6.69 -11.70 -2.42
C PHE A 89 8.15 -11.43 -2.83
N ILE A 90 8.90 -12.48 -3.10
CA ILE A 90 10.31 -12.45 -3.49
C ILE A 90 10.63 -13.68 -4.35
N ASP A 91 11.41 -13.52 -5.40
CA ASP A 91 12.02 -14.64 -6.14
C ASP A 91 13.45 -14.79 -5.62
N TYR A 92 13.63 -15.46 -4.45
CA TYR A 92 14.91 -15.45 -3.74
C TYR A 92 15.99 -16.32 -4.40
N ASP A 93 15.59 -17.31 -5.20
CA ASP A 93 16.51 -18.21 -5.91
C ASP A 93 16.55 -17.98 -7.44
N ASN A 94 15.91 -16.88 -7.92
CA ASN A 94 15.83 -16.45 -9.31
C ASN A 94 15.29 -17.55 -10.25
N ASP A 95 14.31 -18.33 -9.78
CA ASP A 95 13.71 -19.41 -10.55
C ASP A 95 12.48 -18.96 -11.37
N GLY A 96 12.09 -17.68 -11.24
CA GLY A 96 10.97 -17.03 -11.94
C GLY A 96 9.62 -17.24 -11.26
N TRP A 97 9.56 -17.79 -10.05
CA TRP A 97 8.36 -17.99 -9.26
C TRP A 97 8.45 -17.21 -7.95
N MET A 98 7.35 -16.56 -7.60
CA MET A 98 7.33 -15.77 -6.37
C MET A 98 7.23 -16.66 -5.13
N ASP A 99 8.22 -16.55 -4.26
CA ASP A 99 8.26 -17.08 -2.92
C ASP A 99 7.62 -16.12 -1.92
N ILE A 100 7.43 -16.54 -0.68
CA ILE A 100 6.76 -15.75 0.35
C ILE A 100 7.66 -15.60 1.57
N TYR A 101 7.88 -14.35 2.00
CA TYR A 101 8.52 -14.05 3.27
C TYR A 101 7.52 -13.44 4.26
N LEU A 102 7.48 -13.96 5.50
CA LEU A 102 6.55 -13.57 6.56
C LEU A 102 7.33 -13.15 7.81
N VAL A 103 7.00 -11.97 8.35
CA VAL A 103 7.71 -11.35 9.47
C VAL A 103 6.96 -11.57 10.78
N ASN A 104 7.65 -12.09 11.81
CA ASN A 104 7.09 -12.33 13.14
C ASN A 104 7.64 -11.34 14.18
N SER A 105 6.87 -11.11 15.23
CA SER A 105 7.25 -10.27 16.37
C SER A 105 7.89 -11.13 17.47
N GLY A 106 9.22 -11.33 17.37
CA GLY A 106 9.99 -12.16 18.29
C GLY A 106 10.45 -11.41 19.55
N HIS A 107 11.71 -11.65 19.96
CA HIS A 107 12.27 -11.08 21.19
C HIS A 107 12.42 -9.56 21.17
N CYS A 108 12.06 -8.91 22.28
CA CYS A 108 12.33 -7.49 22.55
C CYS A 108 12.37 -7.20 24.06
N ASP A 109 12.47 -5.92 24.45
CA ASP A 109 12.58 -5.50 25.86
C ASP A 109 11.34 -5.82 26.73
N PHE A 110 10.18 -6.06 26.12
CA PHE A 110 8.93 -6.40 26.82
C PHE A 110 8.40 -7.82 26.52
N TYR A 111 9.00 -8.54 25.57
CA TYR A 111 8.53 -9.84 25.12
C TYR A 111 9.68 -10.81 24.85
N ASP A 112 9.64 -11.97 25.50
CA ASP A 112 10.62 -13.04 25.35
C ASP A 112 9.90 -14.38 25.15
N PRO A 113 9.54 -14.72 23.91
CA PRO A 113 8.76 -15.92 23.62
C PRO A 113 9.58 -17.21 23.80
N ASN A 114 8.93 -18.21 24.42
CA ASN A 114 9.50 -19.54 24.57
C ASN A 114 8.49 -20.60 24.11
N PRO A 115 8.74 -21.35 23.00
CA PRO A 115 9.95 -21.29 22.15
C PRO A 115 10.12 -19.95 21.42
N PRO A 116 11.34 -19.61 20.99
CA PRO A 116 11.57 -18.39 20.20
C PRO A 116 10.72 -18.37 18.93
N LEU A 117 10.15 -17.21 18.64
CA LEU A 117 9.44 -16.99 17.37
C LEU A 117 10.43 -16.68 16.26
N ARG A 118 10.09 -17.07 15.05
CA ARG A 118 10.89 -16.84 13.86
C ARG A 118 10.05 -16.29 12.71
N ASN A 119 10.69 -15.58 11.81
CA ASN A 119 10.16 -15.28 10.48
C ASN A 119 10.02 -16.57 9.67
N ALA A 120 9.46 -16.49 8.47
CA ALA A 120 9.39 -17.66 7.59
C ALA A 120 9.61 -17.27 6.13
N LEU A 121 10.51 -18.03 5.46
CA LEU A 121 10.64 -18.04 4.01
C LEU A 121 10.03 -19.33 3.48
N TYR A 122 9.03 -19.18 2.62
CA TYR A 122 8.34 -20.28 1.96
C TYR A 122 8.70 -20.29 0.48
N ARG A 123 9.42 -21.34 0.05
CA ARG A 123 9.74 -21.57 -1.35
C ARG A 123 8.53 -22.07 -2.12
N ASN A 124 8.26 -21.50 -3.27
CA ASN A 124 7.20 -21.92 -4.19
C ASN A 124 7.58 -23.23 -4.91
N ASN A 125 6.73 -24.26 -4.80
CA ASN A 125 6.96 -25.55 -5.43
C ASN A 125 6.43 -25.63 -6.88
N ARG A 126 5.84 -24.51 -7.41
CA ARG A 126 5.30 -24.37 -8.78
C ARG A 126 4.04 -25.21 -9.05
N ASP A 127 3.40 -25.69 -8.00
CA ASP A 127 2.17 -26.52 -8.05
C ASP A 127 1.07 -25.96 -7.13
N GLY A 128 1.23 -24.72 -6.66
CA GLY A 128 0.34 -24.04 -5.71
C GLY A 128 0.63 -24.37 -4.25
N THR A 129 1.68 -25.18 -3.98
CA THR A 129 2.17 -25.47 -2.63
C THR A 129 3.48 -24.76 -2.34
N PHE A 130 3.83 -24.65 -1.07
CA PHE A 130 5.04 -24.00 -0.60
C PHE A 130 5.77 -24.86 0.43
N THR A 131 7.10 -24.78 0.44
CA THR A 131 7.97 -25.47 1.40
C THR A 131 8.68 -24.45 2.27
N ASP A 132 8.61 -24.62 3.59
CA ASP A 132 9.38 -23.81 4.54
C ASP A 132 10.88 -24.11 4.41
N VAL A 133 11.64 -23.10 3.99
CA VAL A 133 13.10 -23.18 3.80
C VAL A 133 13.86 -22.21 4.71
N THR A 134 13.19 -21.61 5.68
CA THR A 134 13.68 -20.53 6.54
C THR A 134 15.03 -20.81 7.17
N GLU A 135 15.17 -21.96 7.82
CA GLU A 135 16.42 -22.35 8.51
C GLU A 135 17.55 -22.56 7.53
N LYS A 136 17.26 -23.20 6.39
CA LYS A 136 18.24 -23.44 5.33
C LYS A 136 18.71 -22.12 4.71
N ALA A 137 17.78 -21.18 4.53
CA ALA A 137 18.08 -19.86 3.95
C ALA A 137 18.77 -18.91 4.94
N GLY A 138 18.78 -19.21 6.26
CA GLY A 138 19.36 -18.31 7.26
C GLY A 138 18.51 -17.09 7.61
N LEU A 139 17.20 -17.13 7.35
CA LEU A 139 16.27 -15.99 7.48
C LEU A 139 15.32 -16.07 8.68
N ALA A 140 15.63 -16.90 9.68
CA ALA A 140 14.77 -17.09 10.84
C ALA A 140 14.56 -15.78 11.65
N GLY A 141 15.52 -14.87 11.66
CA GLY A 141 15.44 -13.66 12.48
C GLY A 141 15.46 -13.98 13.97
N GLY A 142 14.71 -13.22 14.76
CA GLY A 142 14.59 -13.46 16.21
C GLY A 142 14.20 -12.23 17.01
N GLY A 143 14.32 -11.04 16.43
CA GLY A 143 13.87 -9.78 17.00
C GLY A 143 12.37 -9.54 16.80
N TYR A 144 11.89 -8.43 17.34
CA TYR A 144 10.49 -8.01 17.16
C TYR A 144 10.33 -7.37 15.77
N GLY A 145 10.08 -8.23 14.77
CA GLY A 145 9.97 -7.84 13.38
C GLY A 145 8.72 -7.01 13.11
N MET A 146 8.86 -6.10 12.16
CA MET A 146 7.79 -5.21 11.70
C MET A 146 7.50 -5.46 10.23
N GLY A 147 8.34 -4.97 9.34
CA GLY A 147 8.18 -5.01 7.90
C GLY A 147 9.40 -5.52 7.16
N VAL A 148 9.30 -5.58 5.84
CA VAL A 148 10.36 -6.01 4.95
C VAL A 148 10.36 -5.17 3.67
N ALA A 149 11.56 -4.80 3.20
CA ALA A 149 11.78 -4.20 1.89
C ALA A 149 12.73 -5.10 1.09
N VAL A 150 12.29 -5.53 -0.10
CA VAL A 150 13.04 -6.36 -1.04
C VAL A 150 13.66 -5.46 -2.10
N GLY A 151 14.93 -5.66 -2.45
CA GLY A 151 15.63 -4.94 -3.52
C GLY A 151 17.04 -5.48 -3.74
N ASP A 152 17.53 -5.42 -4.95
CA ASP A 152 18.90 -5.79 -5.32
C ASP A 152 19.82 -4.57 -5.10
N TYR A 153 20.29 -4.38 -3.82
CA TYR A 153 21.00 -3.16 -3.45
C TYR A 153 22.43 -3.08 -3.99
N ASP A 154 23.06 -4.21 -4.25
CA ASP A 154 24.45 -4.24 -4.76
C ASP A 154 24.56 -4.56 -6.25
N GLY A 155 23.41 -4.81 -6.91
CA GLY A 155 23.29 -4.98 -8.35
C GLY A 155 23.81 -6.32 -8.86
N ASP A 156 23.93 -7.33 -7.99
CA ASP A 156 24.44 -8.66 -8.34
C ASP A 156 23.41 -9.55 -9.05
N GLY A 157 22.13 -9.16 -9.01
CA GLY A 157 21.01 -9.84 -9.67
C GLY A 157 20.21 -10.74 -8.76
N PHE A 158 20.51 -10.79 -7.48
CA PHE A 158 19.71 -11.49 -6.48
C PHE A 158 19.04 -10.51 -5.54
N PRO A 159 17.75 -10.69 -5.22
CA PRO A 159 17.05 -9.76 -4.33
C PRO A 159 17.50 -9.97 -2.88
N ASP A 160 17.83 -8.85 -2.23
CA ASP A 160 18.19 -8.77 -0.82
C ASP A 160 16.98 -8.39 0.04
N LEU A 161 17.10 -8.55 1.37
CA LEU A 161 16.04 -8.26 2.32
C LEU A 161 16.50 -7.26 3.38
N TYR A 162 15.80 -6.13 3.50
CA TYR A 162 15.90 -5.26 4.66
C TYR A 162 14.72 -5.49 5.59
N LEU A 163 14.97 -6.09 6.75
CA LEU A 163 13.97 -6.39 7.78
C LEU A 163 13.91 -5.25 8.79
N THR A 164 12.80 -4.53 8.84
CA THR A 164 12.57 -3.51 9.88
C THR A 164 12.09 -4.13 11.17
N GLN A 165 12.51 -3.56 12.31
CA GLN A 165 12.20 -4.10 13.63
C GLN A 165 11.91 -2.99 14.65
N TYR A 166 11.17 -3.34 15.68
CA TYR A 166 11.23 -2.66 16.95
C TYR A 166 12.49 -3.16 17.68
N GLY A 167 13.55 -2.34 17.64
CA GLY A 167 14.89 -2.70 18.11
C GLY A 167 15.96 -2.34 17.08
N SER A 168 16.61 -3.32 16.50
CA SER A 168 17.64 -3.14 15.47
C SER A 168 17.21 -3.84 14.18
N SER A 169 17.08 -3.09 13.10
CA SER A 169 16.77 -3.61 11.76
C SER A 169 17.94 -4.44 11.21
N ILE A 170 17.68 -5.31 10.24
CA ILE A 170 18.66 -6.24 9.68
C ILE A 170 18.68 -6.11 8.15
N LEU A 171 19.90 -5.99 7.57
CA LEU A 171 20.13 -6.21 6.14
C LEU A 171 20.65 -7.62 5.92
N TYR A 172 19.89 -8.42 5.20
CA TYR A 172 20.28 -9.73 4.71
C TYR A 172 20.70 -9.64 3.24
N HIS A 173 21.96 -9.98 2.97
CA HIS A 173 22.48 -10.14 1.61
C HIS A 173 22.20 -11.55 1.11
N ASN A 174 21.69 -11.68 -0.11
CA ASN A 174 21.44 -12.94 -0.79
C ASN A 174 22.72 -13.45 -1.44
N ASN A 175 23.23 -14.61 -1.02
CA ASN A 175 24.48 -15.18 -1.54
C ASN A 175 24.33 -15.80 -2.96
N GLY A 176 23.13 -15.81 -3.56
CA GLY A 176 22.87 -16.41 -4.87
C GLY A 176 22.85 -17.95 -4.89
N ASP A 177 22.99 -18.60 -3.74
CA ASP A 177 22.98 -20.04 -3.58
C ASP A 177 21.77 -20.57 -2.78
N GLY A 178 20.78 -19.70 -2.58
CA GLY A 178 19.57 -19.96 -1.79
C GLY A 178 19.75 -19.70 -0.29
N THR A 179 20.83 -19.05 0.11
CA THR A 179 21.11 -18.64 1.49
C THR A 179 21.32 -17.14 1.62
N PHE A 180 21.11 -16.62 2.82
CA PHE A 180 21.33 -15.21 3.15
C PHE A 180 22.30 -15.07 4.32
N ILE A 181 22.98 -13.92 4.37
CA ILE A 181 23.87 -13.55 5.47
C ILE A 181 23.50 -12.16 6.01
N ASP A 182 23.48 -12.02 7.34
CA ASP A 182 23.35 -10.70 7.98
C ASP A 182 24.61 -9.87 7.76
N VAL A 183 24.48 -8.80 6.99
CA VAL A 183 25.55 -7.85 6.67
C VAL A 183 25.36 -6.48 7.33
N THR A 184 24.35 -6.31 8.19
CA THR A 184 23.92 -5.03 8.79
C THR A 184 25.09 -4.23 9.34
N LYS A 185 25.92 -4.86 10.16
CA LYS A 185 27.08 -4.19 10.77
C LYS A 185 28.16 -3.82 9.75
N LYS A 186 28.42 -4.72 8.78
CA LYS A 186 29.38 -4.48 7.70
C LYS A 186 28.91 -3.37 6.79
N ALA A 187 27.62 -3.36 6.48
CA ALA A 187 26.98 -2.34 5.64
C ALA A 187 26.83 -0.97 6.31
N GLY A 188 27.01 -0.87 7.62
CA GLY A 188 26.84 0.41 8.35
C GLY A 188 25.38 0.84 8.55
N LEU A 189 24.43 -0.10 8.33
CA LEU A 189 22.99 0.17 8.44
C LEU A 189 22.49 -0.01 9.88
N SER A 190 22.86 0.91 10.78
CA SER A 190 22.33 0.91 12.13
C SER A 190 21.13 1.85 12.20
N ALA A 191 19.94 1.28 12.35
CA ALA A 191 18.68 2.01 12.53
C ALA A 191 18.02 1.56 13.85
N PRO A 192 18.51 2.01 15.02
CA PRO A 192 18.00 1.59 16.32
C PRO A 192 16.67 2.26 16.66
N GLY A 193 15.84 1.57 17.44
CA GLY A 193 14.54 2.06 17.90
C GLY A 193 13.40 1.40 17.14
N TRP A 194 12.34 2.13 16.85
CA TRP A 194 11.17 1.53 16.19
C TRP A 194 11.14 1.92 14.70
N ALA A 195 11.72 1.06 13.86
CA ALA A 195 11.57 1.12 12.41
C ALA A 195 10.24 0.47 11.99
N SER A 196 9.52 1.10 11.06
CA SER A 196 8.26 0.60 10.49
C SER A 196 8.47 0.15 9.03
N SER A 197 7.96 0.86 8.02
CA SER A 197 8.23 0.53 6.62
C SER A 197 9.59 1.05 6.16
N ALA A 198 10.10 0.45 5.09
CA ALA A 198 11.30 0.94 4.40
C ALA A 198 11.09 0.87 2.88
N VAL A 199 11.87 1.65 2.13
CA VAL A 199 11.80 1.68 0.67
C VAL A 199 13.19 1.81 0.07
N TRP A 200 13.47 0.98 -0.94
CA TRP A 200 14.60 1.10 -1.82
C TRP A 200 14.27 2.06 -2.98
N PHE A 201 15.16 3.01 -3.28
CA PHE A 201 15.02 3.93 -4.41
C PHE A 201 16.36 4.64 -4.66
N ASP A 202 16.55 5.19 -5.82
CA ASP A 202 17.74 5.95 -6.21
C ASP A 202 17.43 7.45 -6.02
N TYR A 203 17.87 8.04 -4.87
CA TYR A 203 17.48 9.41 -4.56
C TYR A 203 18.35 10.46 -5.24
N ASP A 204 19.60 10.13 -5.56
CA ASP A 204 20.56 11.06 -6.15
C ASP A 204 20.85 10.80 -7.64
N ASN A 205 20.15 9.81 -8.21
CA ASN A 205 20.23 9.43 -9.62
C ASN A 205 21.64 8.94 -10.03
N ASP A 206 22.29 8.18 -9.17
CA ASP A 206 23.61 7.61 -9.44
C ASP A 206 23.54 6.16 -9.98
N GLY A 207 22.35 5.58 -10.03
CA GLY A 207 22.08 4.24 -10.56
C GLY A 207 22.12 3.13 -9.52
N ARG A 208 22.26 3.46 -8.24
CA ARG A 208 22.22 2.52 -7.13
C ARG A 208 20.96 2.71 -6.28
N LEU A 209 20.56 1.65 -5.61
CA LEU A 209 19.43 1.71 -4.68
C LEU A 209 19.91 2.19 -3.31
N ASP A 210 19.40 3.33 -2.88
CA ASP A 210 19.51 3.87 -1.54
C ASP A 210 18.34 3.38 -0.69
N LEU A 211 18.39 3.63 0.63
CA LEU A 211 17.39 3.14 1.56
C LEU A 211 16.80 4.25 2.42
N PHE A 212 15.48 4.44 2.33
CA PHE A 212 14.74 5.23 3.30
C PHE A 212 14.02 4.32 4.30
N VAL A 213 14.12 4.64 5.60
CA VAL A 213 13.53 3.85 6.68
C VAL A 213 12.64 4.74 7.53
N CYS A 214 11.35 4.44 7.56
CA CYS A 214 10.38 5.09 8.42
C CYS A 214 10.65 4.80 9.88
N ARG A 215 10.50 5.83 10.73
CA ARG A 215 10.63 5.72 12.17
C ARG A 215 9.36 6.20 12.85
N PHE A 216 8.82 5.40 13.78
CA PHE A 216 7.52 5.70 14.35
C PHE A 216 7.61 6.66 15.54
N VAL A 217 7.77 6.18 16.75
CA VAL A 217 7.80 6.99 17.95
C VAL A 217 8.97 6.63 18.85
N ASP A 218 9.35 7.55 19.74
CA ASP A 218 10.31 7.26 20.80
C ASP A 218 9.64 6.41 21.89
N PHE A 219 9.80 5.08 21.80
CA PHE A 219 9.17 4.10 22.66
C PHE A 219 10.17 3.04 23.14
N ASN A 220 10.03 2.63 24.39
CA ASN A 220 10.53 1.40 24.99
C ASN A 220 9.57 0.98 26.12
N LYS A 221 9.78 -0.20 26.74
CA LYS A 221 8.86 -0.70 27.76
C LYS A 221 8.68 0.25 28.96
N ASP A 222 9.74 1.01 29.33
CA ASP A 222 9.72 1.92 30.48
C ASP A 222 8.95 3.21 30.16
N LYS A 223 8.78 3.56 28.87
CA LYS A 223 7.96 4.67 28.39
C LYS A 223 6.49 4.30 28.20
N ASN A 224 6.12 3.01 28.40
CA ASN A 224 4.73 2.58 28.27
C ASN A 224 3.85 3.26 29.32
N LYS A 225 2.81 3.95 28.87
CA LYS A 225 1.90 4.72 29.72
C LYS A 225 0.66 3.90 30.06
N PHE A 226 -0.02 4.27 31.14
CA PHE A 226 -1.32 3.71 31.46
C PHE A 226 -2.39 4.46 30.66
N CYS A 227 -3.06 3.75 29.74
CA CYS A 227 -4.27 4.21 29.09
C CYS A 227 -5.40 3.27 29.46
N GLY A 228 -6.52 3.83 29.95
CA GLY A 228 -7.61 3.00 30.48
C GLY A 228 -8.47 3.75 31.49
N ASN A 229 -9.28 3.01 32.19
CA ASN A 229 -10.10 3.53 33.29
C ASN A 229 -9.36 3.33 34.63
N PRO A 230 -8.83 4.40 35.27
CA PRO A 230 -8.10 4.28 36.53
C PRO A 230 -8.93 3.74 37.70
N ALA A 231 -10.27 3.94 37.69
CA ALA A 231 -11.15 3.50 38.77
C ALA A 231 -11.39 1.98 38.75
N THR A 232 -11.38 1.36 37.57
CA THR A 232 -11.57 -0.10 37.42
C THR A 232 -10.26 -0.84 37.21
N GLY A 233 -9.15 -0.13 36.89
CA GLY A 233 -7.87 -0.72 36.48
C GLY A 233 -7.90 -1.31 35.07
N GLU A 234 -8.99 -1.15 34.33
CA GLU A 234 -9.09 -1.62 32.96
C GLU A 234 -8.13 -0.85 32.03
N ARG A 235 -7.30 -1.57 31.31
CA ARG A 235 -6.34 -1.01 30.34
C ARG A 235 -6.78 -1.26 28.90
N TYR A 236 -6.34 -0.37 28.00
CA TYR A 236 -6.38 -0.51 26.56
C TYR A 236 -5.13 0.15 25.94
N TYR A 237 -4.92 -0.03 24.63
CA TYR A 237 -3.76 0.55 23.96
C TYR A 237 -3.82 2.07 23.95
N CYS A 238 -2.67 2.68 24.19
CA CYS A 238 -2.54 4.12 24.10
C CYS A 238 -2.55 4.59 22.64
N VAL A 239 -3.18 5.73 22.37
CA VAL A 239 -3.06 6.37 21.06
C VAL A 239 -1.66 6.97 20.89
N PRO A 240 -1.06 6.90 19.69
CA PRO A 240 0.30 7.38 19.44
C PRO A 240 0.54 8.87 19.72
N ARG A 241 -0.52 9.66 19.80
CA ARG A 241 -0.43 11.10 20.11
C ARG A 241 0.33 11.43 21.39
N ILE A 242 0.38 10.50 22.35
CA ILE A 242 1.04 10.73 23.64
C ILE A 242 2.54 10.41 23.66
N TYR A 243 3.08 9.88 22.59
CA TYR A 243 4.50 9.59 22.42
C TYR A 243 5.16 10.61 21.50
N ASP A 244 6.47 10.83 21.69
CA ASP A 244 7.22 11.80 20.92
C ASP A 244 7.50 11.29 19.49
N PRO A 245 7.35 12.16 18.48
CA PRO A 245 7.67 11.82 17.10
C PRO A 245 9.18 11.66 16.91
N MET A 246 9.58 10.93 15.86
CA MET A 246 10.97 10.65 15.55
C MET A 246 11.28 10.98 14.08
N PRO A 247 12.51 11.39 13.74
CA PRO A 247 12.89 11.56 12.33
C PRO A 247 13.16 10.20 11.69
N SER A 248 12.83 10.04 10.42
CA SER A 248 13.19 8.88 9.60
C SER A 248 14.66 8.92 9.20
N TRP A 249 15.19 7.81 8.66
CA TRP A 249 16.55 7.72 8.14
C TRP A 249 16.60 7.68 6.62
N LEU A 250 17.64 8.26 6.05
CA LEU A 250 18.06 8.07 4.66
C LEU A 250 19.52 7.60 4.65
N PHE A 251 19.74 6.46 4.01
CA PHE A 251 21.06 5.86 3.85
C PHE A 251 21.46 5.88 2.38
N HIS A 252 22.58 6.53 2.06
CA HIS A 252 23.19 6.53 0.73
C HIS A 252 24.02 5.27 0.51
N ASN A 253 23.84 4.62 -0.63
CA ASN A 253 24.57 3.44 -1.05
C ASN A 253 25.94 3.82 -1.65
N ASN A 254 27.03 3.50 -0.99
CA ASN A 254 28.38 3.85 -1.43
C ASN A 254 28.88 3.03 -2.64
N GLY A 255 28.13 1.99 -3.07
CA GLY A 255 28.49 1.12 -4.20
C GLY A 255 29.57 0.08 -3.90
N ASP A 256 29.95 -0.07 -2.65
CA ASP A 256 30.94 -1.06 -2.18
C ASP A 256 30.34 -2.05 -1.15
N GLY A 257 29.02 -2.11 -1.06
CA GLY A 257 28.26 -2.90 -0.09
C GLY A 257 28.12 -2.24 1.27
N THR A 258 28.49 -0.94 1.38
CA THR A 258 28.29 -0.13 2.59
C THR A 258 27.36 1.05 2.33
N PHE A 259 26.81 1.60 3.41
CA PHE A 259 25.92 2.75 3.38
C PHE A 259 26.39 3.87 4.31
N THR A 260 26.06 5.10 3.96
CA THR A 260 26.31 6.29 4.77
C THR A 260 24.97 6.88 5.20
N ASP A 261 24.76 7.10 6.51
CA ASP A 261 23.59 7.85 7.01
C ASP A 261 23.71 9.31 6.57
N VAL A 262 22.85 9.73 5.66
CA VAL A 262 22.76 11.10 5.11
C VAL A 262 21.50 11.82 5.55
N SER A 263 20.81 11.32 6.59
CA SER A 263 19.54 11.87 7.06
C SER A 263 19.64 13.35 7.43
N LYS A 264 20.77 13.77 8.01
CA LYS A 264 21.02 15.16 8.39
C LYS A 264 21.36 16.03 7.18
N GLU A 265 22.27 15.55 6.34
CA GLU A 265 22.77 16.25 5.15
C GLU A 265 21.67 16.42 4.11
N SER A 266 20.78 15.43 3.99
CA SER A 266 19.61 15.47 3.09
C SER A 266 18.46 16.35 3.61
N GLY A 267 18.53 16.80 4.86
CA GLY A 267 17.48 17.58 5.50
C GLY A 267 16.32 16.73 6.06
N ILE A 268 16.30 15.41 5.87
CA ILE A 268 15.23 14.54 6.37
C ILE A 268 15.16 14.52 7.89
N ALA A 269 16.29 14.56 8.57
CA ALA A 269 16.35 14.53 10.04
C ALA A 269 15.67 15.72 10.75
N GLN A 270 15.31 16.79 10.03
CA GLN A 270 14.56 17.93 10.61
C GLN A 270 13.06 17.66 10.71
N TYR A 271 12.51 16.67 9.97
CA TYR A 271 11.10 16.38 9.91
C TYR A 271 10.74 15.30 10.93
N MET A 272 10.12 15.75 12.03
CA MET A 272 9.72 14.90 13.15
C MET A 272 8.35 14.29 12.86
N GLY A 273 8.33 13.02 12.51
CA GLY A 273 7.13 12.27 12.12
C GLY A 273 6.80 11.12 13.06
N LYS A 274 5.69 10.45 12.76
CA LYS A 274 5.30 9.15 13.31
C LYS A 274 5.01 8.22 12.13
N ALA A 275 6.07 7.97 11.37
CA ALA A 275 5.99 7.40 10.05
C ALA A 275 5.65 5.90 10.07
N TRP A 276 4.66 5.51 9.25
CA TRP A 276 4.28 4.12 9.00
C TRP A 276 4.57 3.69 7.57
N GLY A 277 3.80 4.16 6.61
CA GLY A 277 3.94 3.82 5.21
C GLY A 277 4.79 4.85 4.46
N VAL A 278 5.51 4.38 3.45
CA VAL A 278 6.27 5.23 2.54
C VAL A 278 6.19 4.68 1.12
N VAL A 279 6.10 5.59 0.15
CA VAL A 279 6.23 5.31 -1.28
C VAL A 279 7.17 6.31 -1.92
N ALA A 280 8.11 5.80 -2.73
CA ALA A 280 8.98 6.62 -3.55
C ALA A 280 8.39 6.73 -4.97
N CYS A 281 8.15 7.95 -5.43
CA CYS A 281 7.54 8.24 -6.74
C CYS A 281 7.93 9.64 -7.21
N ASP A 282 7.87 9.87 -8.53
CA ASP A 282 8.05 11.19 -9.13
C ASP A 282 6.67 11.88 -9.22
N VAL A 283 6.38 12.82 -8.33
CA VAL A 283 5.06 13.48 -8.26
C VAL A 283 4.93 14.68 -9.19
N ASN A 284 6.05 15.21 -9.69
CA ASN A 284 6.09 16.41 -10.52
C ASN A 284 6.64 16.18 -11.93
N ASN A 285 6.91 14.92 -12.28
CA ASN A 285 7.45 14.47 -13.57
C ASN A 285 8.81 15.11 -13.92
N ASP A 286 9.67 15.39 -12.91
CA ASP A 286 10.98 16.00 -13.12
C ASP A 286 12.14 14.97 -13.22
N GLY A 287 11.82 13.69 -13.07
CA GLY A 287 12.77 12.56 -13.19
C GLY A 287 13.53 12.28 -11.89
N ARG A 288 13.15 12.88 -10.77
CA ARG A 288 13.67 12.59 -9.44
C ARG A 288 12.61 11.93 -8.59
N MET A 289 13.03 10.97 -7.77
CA MET A 289 12.11 10.28 -6.89
C MET A 289 11.90 11.11 -5.62
N ASP A 290 10.63 11.46 -5.37
CA ASP A 290 10.13 12.08 -4.16
C ASP A 290 9.62 11.01 -3.19
N LEU A 291 9.35 11.37 -1.93
CA LEU A 291 8.82 10.46 -0.92
C LEU A 291 7.49 10.99 -0.36
N PHE A 292 6.44 10.18 -0.44
CA PHE A 292 5.22 10.41 0.33
C PHE A 292 5.22 9.50 1.55
N VAL A 293 5.13 10.11 2.75
CA VAL A 293 5.23 9.42 4.04
C VAL A 293 3.95 9.64 4.84
N ALA A 294 3.25 8.55 5.15
CA ALA A 294 2.11 8.59 6.05
C ALA A 294 2.57 8.65 7.50
N ASN A 295 2.00 9.58 8.24
CA ASN A 295 2.25 9.78 9.66
C ASN A 295 0.98 9.56 10.49
N ASP A 296 1.13 8.97 11.65
CA ASP A 296 0.02 8.76 12.59
C ASP A 296 -0.12 9.93 13.56
N THR A 297 -1.28 10.57 13.56
CA THR A 297 -1.65 11.68 14.46
C THR A 297 -0.82 12.96 14.33
N VAL A 298 0.05 13.05 13.31
CA VAL A 298 0.77 14.25 12.90
C VAL A 298 0.69 14.41 11.38
N ALA A 299 1.12 15.55 10.83
CA ALA A 299 1.07 15.83 9.40
C ALA A 299 1.76 14.75 8.55
N ASN A 300 1.16 14.33 7.43
CA ASN A 300 1.87 13.54 6.44
C ASN A 300 2.93 14.40 5.75
N PHE A 301 4.01 13.77 5.30
CA PHE A 301 5.06 14.47 4.56
C PHE A 301 5.00 14.15 3.07
N LEU A 302 5.18 15.17 2.24
CA LEU A 302 5.55 15.03 0.85
C LEU A 302 6.95 15.66 0.69
N LEU A 303 7.96 14.79 0.77
CA LEU A 303 9.37 15.19 0.72
C LEU A 303 9.81 15.29 -0.74
N LEU A 304 9.82 16.53 -1.26
CA LEU A 304 10.22 16.82 -2.63
C LEU A 304 11.74 16.79 -2.77
N ASN A 305 12.26 16.01 -3.70
CA ASN A 305 13.67 15.88 -4.01
C ASN A 305 14.18 17.11 -4.83
N LYS A 306 15.14 17.84 -4.30
CA LYS A 306 15.69 19.04 -4.93
C LYS A 306 16.79 18.76 -5.95
N GLY A 307 17.20 17.50 -6.14
CA GLY A 307 18.22 17.08 -7.09
C GLY A 307 19.67 17.39 -6.70
N ASN A 308 19.90 17.79 -5.46
CA ASN A 308 21.23 18.04 -4.91
C ASN A 308 21.47 17.24 -3.61
N GLY A 309 20.80 16.10 -3.48
CA GLY A 309 20.83 15.26 -2.30
C GLY A 309 19.99 15.78 -1.14
N GLN A 310 19.17 16.81 -1.34
CA GLN A 310 18.33 17.43 -0.30
C GLN A 310 16.85 17.29 -0.60
N PHE A 311 16.08 17.15 0.48
CA PHE A 311 14.62 17.08 0.45
C PHE A 311 13.99 18.26 1.20
N ILE A 312 12.84 18.71 0.73
CA ILE A 312 11.99 19.67 1.45
C ILE A 312 10.59 19.06 1.59
N ASP A 313 9.97 19.23 2.77
CA ASP A 313 8.57 18.88 2.95
C ASP A 313 7.68 19.98 2.37
N ILE A 314 6.83 19.60 1.41
CA ILE A 314 5.82 20.46 0.81
C ILE A 314 4.39 19.94 1.10
N GLY A 315 4.24 18.99 2.03
CA GLY A 315 2.96 18.32 2.29
C GLY A 315 1.83 19.28 2.64
N THR A 316 2.14 20.38 3.35
CA THR A 316 1.14 21.41 3.68
C THR A 316 0.74 22.22 2.45
N GLU A 317 1.69 22.70 1.68
CA GLU A 317 1.48 23.47 0.46
C GLU A 317 0.81 22.64 -0.63
N ALA A 318 1.19 21.37 -0.70
CA ALA A 318 0.61 20.41 -1.65
C ALA A 318 -0.81 19.96 -1.26
N GLY A 319 -1.27 20.20 -0.03
CA GLY A 319 -2.61 19.82 0.43
C GLY A 319 -2.75 18.36 0.87
N VAL A 320 -1.64 17.63 1.14
CA VAL A 320 -1.66 16.22 1.54
C VAL A 320 -1.34 15.98 3.03
N ALA A 321 -0.91 17.02 3.76
CA ALA A 321 -0.50 16.94 5.16
C ALA A 321 -1.68 16.76 6.13
N TYR A 322 -2.83 17.38 5.83
CA TYR A 322 -3.98 17.49 6.72
C TYR A 322 -5.29 17.20 5.98
N ASN A 323 -6.36 16.97 6.75
CA ASN A 323 -7.71 16.93 6.18
C ASN A 323 -8.22 18.34 5.85
N ALA A 324 -9.44 18.42 5.24
CA ALA A 324 -10.05 19.69 4.86
C ALA A 324 -10.35 20.63 6.05
N GLU A 325 -10.40 20.09 7.26
CA GLU A 325 -10.62 20.82 8.51
C GLU A 325 -9.29 21.28 9.17
N GLY A 326 -8.14 20.99 8.52
CA GLY A 326 -6.78 21.34 9.02
C GLY A 326 -6.29 20.44 10.16
N SER A 327 -6.87 19.25 10.33
CA SER A 327 -6.45 18.27 11.34
C SER A 327 -5.58 17.18 10.73
N ALA A 328 -4.54 16.76 11.44
CA ALA A 328 -3.77 15.58 11.08
C ALA A 328 -4.63 14.31 11.23
N ARG A 329 -4.46 13.37 10.31
CA ARG A 329 -5.06 12.04 10.36
C ARG A 329 -4.06 11.02 10.87
N SER A 330 -4.54 9.81 11.12
CA SER A 330 -3.70 8.65 11.50
C SER A 330 -3.38 7.83 10.25
N GLY A 331 -2.43 8.32 9.47
CA GLY A 331 -2.01 7.66 8.23
C GLY A 331 -1.18 6.40 8.49
N MET A 332 -1.51 5.31 7.81
CA MET A 332 -0.87 3.99 7.92
C MET A 332 -0.20 3.58 6.61
N GLY A 333 -0.84 2.76 5.81
CA GLY A 333 -0.34 2.36 4.49
C GLY A 333 -0.55 3.44 3.45
N VAL A 334 0.32 3.44 2.43
CA VAL A 334 0.30 4.38 1.30
C VAL A 334 0.50 3.65 -0.02
N ASP A 335 0.05 4.26 -1.10
CA ASP A 335 0.49 3.92 -2.45
C ASP A 335 0.46 5.13 -3.36
N ALA A 336 1.14 5.01 -4.52
CA ALA A 336 1.20 6.05 -5.52
C ALA A 336 0.98 5.44 -6.92
N ALA A 337 0.06 6.02 -7.69
CA ALA A 337 -0.25 5.54 -9.03
C ALA A 337 -1.02 6.59 -9.82
N ASP A 338 -0.93 6.53 -11.14
CA ASP A 338 -1.82 7.27 -12.05
C ASP A 338 -3.13 6.47 -12.20
N TYR A 339 -4.06 6.63 -11.22
CA TYR A 339 -5.33 5.88 -11.22
C TYR A 339 -6.31 6.38 -12.25
N ASN A 340 -6.20 7.63 -12.68
CA ASN A 340 -7.13 8.28 -13.58
C ASN A 340 -6.65 8.30 -15.06
N GLY A 341 -5.42 7.84 -15.32
CA GLY A 341 -4.84 7.70 -16.66
C GLY A 341 -4.43 9.03 -17.28
N ASP A 342 -4.10 10.05 -16.49
CA ASP A 342 -3.78 11.39 -16.95
C ASP A 342 -2.28 11.69 -17.07
N GLY A 343 -1.42 10.72 -16.72
CA GLY A 343 0.03 10.80 -16.81
C GLY A 343 0.71 11.46 -15.61
N TRP A 344 -0.02 11.69 -14.51
CA TRP A 344 0.51 12.24 -13.26
C TRP A 344 0.28 11.27 -12.11
N THR A 345 1.23 11.22 -11.21
CA THR A 345 1.16 10.32 -10.06
C THR A 345 0.22 10.89 -9.00
N ASP A 346 -0.84 10.14 -8.68
CA ASP A 346 -1.76 10.38 -7.59
C ASP A 346 -1.30 9.62 -6.34
N LEU A 347 -1.80 10.00 -5.15
CA LEU A 347 -1.39 9.42 -3.88
C LEU A 347 -2.60 8.85 -3.14
N PHE A 348 -2.39 7.77 -2.40
CA PHE A 348 -3.39 7.19 -1.51
C PHE A 348 -2.82 6.96 -0.12
N VAL A 349 -3.64 7.20 0.92
CA VAL A 349 -3.32 6.86 2.30
C VAL A 349 -4.52 6.27 3.01
N ALA A 350 -4.32 5.15 3.69
CA ALA A 350 -5.28 4.56 4.60
C ALA A 350 -5.16 5.21 5.98
N ASN A 351 -6.29 5.52 6.60
CA ASN A 351 -6.39 6.14 7.91
C ASN A 351 -7.15 5.22 8.87
N VAL A 352 -7.32 5.61 10.14
CA VAL A 352 -8.15 4.89 11.11
C VAL A 352 -9.63 5.28 10.96
N ASP A 353 -10.48 4.58 11.68
CA ASP A 353 -11.92 4.86 11.76
C ASP A 353 -12.22 6.33 12.06
N ARG A 354 -13.35 6.82 11.55
CA ARG A 354 -13.86 8.20 11.65
C ARG A 354 -13.01 9.26 10.92
N GLU A 355 -11.90 8.86 10.26
CA GLU A 355 -11.04 9.78 9.51
C GLU A 355 -11.17 9.66 7.99
N MET A 356 -11.82 8.61 7.46
CA MET A 356 -11.85 8.21 6.05
C MET A 356 -10.43 8.04 5.47
N TYR A 357 -10.29 7.23 4.43
CA TYR A 357 -9.05 7.18 3.67
C TYR A 357 -9.01 8.33 2.68
N SER A 358 -7.81 8.72 2.25
CA SER A 358 -7.62 9.83 1.31
C SER A 358 -7.11 9.32 -0.03
N LEU A 359 -7.71 9.84 -1.11
CA LEU A 359 -7.25 9.68 -2.48
C LEU A 359 -6.90 11.07 -3.02
N TYR A 360 -5.62 11.37 -3.07
CA TYR A 360 -5.12 12.67 -3.49
C TYR A 360 -4.85 12.67 -4.99
N ARG A 361 -5.73 13.32 -5.76
CA ARG A 361 -5.55 13.52 -7.20
C ARG A 361 -4.58 14.67 -7.46
N ASN A 362 -3.57 14.43 -8.29
CA ASN A 362 -2.57 15.41 -8.67
C ASN A 362 -3.15 16.49 -9.61
N ASN A 363 -3.03 17.75 -9.23
CA ASN A 363 -3.53 18.88 -10.02
C ASN A 363 -2.53 19.37 -11.08
N ARG A 364 -1.34 18.75 -11.19
CA ARG A 364 -0.26 19.08 -12.15
C ARG A 364 0.42 20.44 -11.91
N ASP A 365 0.20 21.03 -10.78
CA ASP A 365 0.78 22.34 -10.36
C ASP A 365 1.49 22.27 -9.01
N GLY A 366 1.76 21.04 -8.52
CA GLY A 366 2.37 20.77 -7.23
C GLY A 366 1.37 20.67 -6.08
N THR A 367 0.06 20.75 -6.37
CA THR A 367 -1.02 20.58 -5.37
C THR A 367 -1.86 19.34 -5.67
N PHE A 368 -2.63 18.90 -4.66
CA PHE A 368 -3.50 17.74 -4.74
C PHE A 368 -4.89 18.05 -4.16
N ASP A 369 -5.92 17.42 -4.72
CA ASP A 369 -7.27 17.42 -4.19
C ASP A 369 -7.63 16.04 -3.60
N ASP A 370 -8.25 15.97 -2.41
CA ASP A 370 -8.75 14.72 -1.83
C ASP A 370 -10.08 14.32 -2.49
N ASP A 371 -10.01 13.42 -3.47
CA ASP A 371 -11.14 12.91 -4.26
C ASP A 371 -11.82 11.68 -3.61
N ALA A 372 -11.43 11.23 -2.42
CA ALA A 372 -11.97 10.02 -1.78
C ALA A 372 -13.51 10.05 -1.63
N ARG A 373 -14.09 11.22 -1.35
CA ARG A 373 -15.56 11.38 -1.27
C ARG A 373 -16.22 11.31 -2.64
N ALA A 374 -15.60 11.92 -3.65
CA ALA A 374 -16.15 11.99 -5.01
C ALA A 374 -16.10 10.64 -5.72
N THR A 375 -15.13 9.80 -5.40
CA THR A 375 -14.91 8.48 -6.00
C THR A 375 -15.65 7.34 -5.29
N GLY A 376 -16.36 7.60 -4.20
CA GLY A 376 -17.10 6.59 -3.43
C GLY A 376 -16.30 5.85 -2.36
N ILE A 377 -14.97 6.00 -2.33
CA ILE A 377 -14.08 5.36 -1.35
C ILE A 377 -14.37 5.89 0.07
N GLY A 378 -14.44 7.21 0.25
CA GLY A 378 -14.51 7.83 1.56
C GLY A 378 -15.73 7.42 2.38
N LYS A 379 -16.90 7.22 1.76
CA LYS A 379 -18.10 6.74 2.46
C LYS A 379 -17.93 5.32 2.98
N THR A 380 -17.32 4.45 2.19
CA THR A 380 -17.14 3.02 2.53
C THR A 380 -16.12 2.85 3.65
N THR A 381 -15.09 3.69 3.68
CA THR A 381 -13.96 3.58 4.63
C THR A 381 -14.14 4.40 5.90
N ALA A 382 -15.26 5.11 6.06
CA ALA A 382 -15.47 6.05 7.17
C ALA A 382 -15.38 5.44 8.59
N LEU A 383 -15.67 4.16 8.73
CA LEU A 383 -15.60 3.41 9.99
C LEU A 383 -14.59 2.24 9.93
N MET A 384 -13.63 2.32 9.01
CA MET A 384 -12.58 1.31 8.83
C MET A 384 -11.23 1.86 9.24
N SER A 385 -10.37 0.98 9.74
CA SER A 385 -8.97 1.25 10.05
C SER A 385 -8.10 0.49 9.05
N GLY A 386 -7.48 1.21 8.10
CA GLY A 386 -6.74 0.60 7.02
C GLY A 386 -5.25 0.48 7.28
N TRP A 387 -4.64 -0.55 6.70
CA TRP A 387 -3.21 -0.81 6.79
C TRP A 387 -2.61 -1.09 5.42
N GLY A 388 -2.49 -2.36 5.04
CA GLY A 388 -2.00 -2.74 3.72
C GLY A 388 -2.96 -2.34 2.60
N LEU A 389 -2.41 -1.85 1.50
CA LEU A 389 -3.19 -1.43 0.35
C LEU A 389 -2.34 -1.47 -0.93
N LYS A 390 -2.99 -1.59 -2.09
CA LYS A 390 -2.27 -1.46 -3.36
C LYS A 390 -3.22 -1.11 -4.50
N PHE A 391 -2.75 -0.25 -5.38
CA PHE A 391 -3.30 -0.10 -6.72
C PHE A 391 -2.74 -1.19 -7.65
N PHE A 392 -3.60 -1.98 -8.26
CA PHE A 392 -3.23 -2.96 -9.29
C PHE A 392 -4.44 -3.30 -10.16
N ASP A 393 -4.20 -3.88 -11.31
CA ASP A 393 -5.22 -4.26 -12.29
C ASP A 393 -5.61 -5.72 -12.02
N PHE A 394 -6.68 -5.95 -11.20
CA PHE A 394 -7.04 -7.30 -10.79
C PHE A 394 -7.76 -8.10 -11.87
N ASP A 395 -8.39 -7.45 -12.86
CA ASP A 395 -9.16 -8.12 -13.92
C ASP A 395 -8.55 -7.96 -15.32
N ASN A 396 -7.31 -7.45 -15.39
CA ASN A 396 -6.55 -7.26 -16.61
C ASN A 396 -7.24 -6.37 -17.66
N ASP A 397 -8.11 -5.42 -17.21
CA ASP A 397 -8.78 -4.48 -18.10
C ASP A 397 -7.91 -3.27 -18.47
N GLY A 398 -6.76 -3.12 -17.80
CA GLY A 398 -5.78 -2.07 -17.98
C GLY A 398 -5.99 -0.84 -17.10
N ASN A 399 -7.02 -0.80 -16.25
CA ASN A 399 -7.19 0.26 -15.25
C ASN A 399 -6.62 -0.22 -13.89
N LEU A 400 -6.23 0.73 -13.05
CA LEU A 400 -5.74 0.41 -11.69
C LEU A 400 -6.89 0.39 -10.72
N ASP A 401 -7.18 -0.77 -10.17
CA ASP A 401 -8.12 -1.02 -9.10
C ASP A 401 -7.45 -0.83 -7.74
N LEU A 402 -8.22 -0.91 -6.64
CA LEU A 402 -7.69 -0.70 -5.31
C LEU A 402 -8.14 -1.82 -4.36
N PHE A 403 -7.18 -2.47 -3.73
CA PHE A 403 -7.40 -3.42 -2.63
C PHE A 403 -6.99 -2.80 -1.29
N LEU A 404 -7.80 -3.02 -0.24
CA LEU A 404 -7.58 -2.50 1.11
C LEU A 404 -7.69 -3.63 2.13
N ALA A 405 -6.66 -3.78 2.96
CA ALA A 405 -6.60 -4.68 4.10
C ALA A 405 -6.85 -3.88 5.39
N ASN A 406 -7.90 -4.23 6.13
CA ASN A 406 -8.40 -3.46 7.26
C ASN A 406 -8.37 -4.26 8.57
N GLY A 407 -8.37 -3.55 9.70
CA GLY A 407 -8.43 -4.08 11.05
C GLY A 407 -8.06 -3.02 12.08
N HIS A 408 -8.89 -2.83 13.09
CA HIS A 408 -8.65 -1.78 14.08
C HIS A 408 -7.37 -2.07 14.92
N PRO A 409 -6.62 -1.04 15.37
CA PRO A 409 -5.43 -1.25 16.21
C PRO A 409 -5.75 -1.78 17.60
N ASP A 410 -6.88 -1.42 18.20
CA ASP A 410 -7.23 -1.78 19.58
C ASP A 410 -8.23 -2.95 19.62
N ASP A 411 -7.81 -4.08 20.18
CA ASP A 411 -8.60 -5.31 20.32
C ASP A 411 -9.77 -5.22 21.32
N LYS A 412 -9.91 -4.07 22.00
CA LYS A 412 -11.02 -3.76 22.91
C LYS A 412 -11.92 -2.64 22.42
N VAL A 413 -11.77 -2.18 21.19
CA VAL A 413 -12.55 -1.06 20.66
C VAL A 413 -14.06 -1.26 20.82
N GLU A 414 -14.56 -2.47 20.59
CA GLU A 414 -15.99 -2.83 20.66
C GLU A 414 -16.61 -2.62 22.06
N THR A 415 -15.78 -2.60 23.11
CA THR A 415 -16.25 -2.32 24.48
C THR A 415 -16.56 -0.84 24.70
N ARG A 416 -16.04 0.04 23.86
CA ARG A 416 -16.13 1.50 23.95
C ARG A 416 -16.93 2.12 22.82
N ASP A 417 -16.83 1.54 21.62
CA ASP A 417 -17.53 1.97 20.41
C ASP A 417 -18.18 0.76 19.72
N ARG A 418 -19.52 0.73 19.69
CA ARG A 418 -20.28 -0.38 19.10
C ARG A 418 -20.36 -0.34 17.60
N GLU A 419 -19.99 0.79 16.97
CA GLU A 419 -20.01 0.96 15.52
C GLU A 419 -18.72 0.49 14.85
N VAL A 420 -17.63 0.38 15.63
CA VAL A 420 -16.29 -0.01 15.18
C VAL A 420 -15.94 -1.39 15.70
N GLN A 421 -15.25 -2.19 14.93
CA GLN A 421 -14.86 -3.56 15.30
C GLN A 421 -13.36 -3.76 15.16
N TYR A 422 -12.79 -4.62 16.00
CA TYR A 422 -11.37 -4.96 15.93
C TYR A 422 -11.01 -5.66 14.62
N SER A 423 -11.77 -6.68 14.27
CA SER A 423 -11.63 -7.39 13.00
C SER A 423 -12.56 -6.76 11.97
N GLU A 424 -12.01 -6.41 10.82
CA GLU A 424 -12.71 -5.69 9.75
C GLU A 424 -12.63 -6.44 8.43
N PRO A 425 -13.58 -6.24 7.50
CA PRO A 425 -13.52 -6.87 6.18
C PRO A 425 -12.46 -6.22 5.30
N MET A 426 -11.87 -6.97 4.40
CA MET A 426 -11.10 -6.45 3.28
C MET A 426 -12.04 -5.80 2.25
N LEU A 427 -11.53 -4.81 1.51
CA LEU A 427 -12.29 -4.12 0.49
C LEU A 427 -11.59 -4.20 -0.87
N LEU A 428 -12.39 -4.37 -1.93
CA LEU A 428 -11.94 -4.30 -3.32
C LEU A 428 -12.79 -3.28 -4.06
N PHE A 429 -12.11 -2.33 -4.68
CA PHE A 429 -12.73 -1.30 -5.51
C PHE A 429 -12.27 -1.45 -6.95
N ARG A 430 -13.22 -1.65 -7.86
CA ARG A 430 -12.96 -1.63 -9.30
C ARG A 430 -12.94 -0.20 -9.81
N ASN A 431 -11.92 0.17 -10.56
CA ASN A 431 -11.83 1.41 -11.29
C ASN A 431 -12.70 1.35 -12.56
N THR A 432 -13.55 2.33 -12.75
CA THR A 432 -14.46 2.39 -13.91
C THR A 432 -13.81 3.00 -15.15
N GLY A 433 -12.52 3.32 -15.08
CA GLY A 433 -11.74 3.91 -16.16
C GLY A 433 -11.87 5.43 -16.27
N PRO A 434 -11.06 6.05 -17.15
CA PRO A 434 -11.02 7.49 -17.33
C PRO A 434 -12.39 8.10 -17.71
N GLY A 435 -12.73 9.22 -17.10
CA GLY A 435 -13.94 10.00 -17.44
C GLY A 435 -15.23 9.50 -16.79
N THR A 436 -15.24 8.42 -16.01
CA THR A 436 -16.40 7.94 -15.26
C THR A 436 -16.46 8.55 -13.86
N ARG A 437 -17.68 8.73 -13.31
CA ARG A 437 -17.88 9.15 -11.91
C ARG A 437 -19.01 8.33 -11.29
N PRO A 438 -18.78 7.69 -10.10
CA PRO A 438 -17.52 7.67 -9.34
C PRO A 438 -16.43 6.89 -10.07
N GLY A 439 -15.16 7.24 -9.83
CA GLY A 439 -14.01 6.52 -10.41
C GLY A 439 -13.85 5.09 -9.90
N PHE A 440 -14.41 4.78 -8.73
CA PHE A 440 -14.33 3.46 -8.10
C PHE A 440 -15.70 2.92 -7.68
N VAL A 441 -15.90 1.62 -7.89
CA VAL A 441 -17.08 0.87 -7.44
C VAL A 441 -16.63 -0.20 -6.46
N ASN A 442 -17.21 -0.23 -5.27
CA ASN A 442 -16.96 -1.29 -4.30
C ASN A 442 -17.55 -2.61 -4.82
N VAL A 443 -16.69 -3.57 -5.14
CA VAL A 443 -17.03 -4.90 -5.65
C VAL A 443 -16.75 -6.01 -4.64
N SER A 444 -16.44 -5.69 -3.38
CA SER A 444 -16.07 -6.65 -2.33
C SER A 444 -17.09 -7.78 -2.17
N ALA A 445 -18.40 -7.49 -2.32
CA ALA A 445 -19.45 -8.50 -2.20
C ALA A 445 -19.37 -9.60 -3.28
N ALA A 446 -18.81 -9.29 -4.46
CA ALA A 446 -18.57 -10.24 -5.55
C ALA A 446 -17.16 -10.83 -5.52
N ALA A 447 -16.26 -10.27 -4.72
CA ALA A 447 -14.84 -10.61 -4.73
C ALA A 447 -14.55 -12.02 -4.17
N GLY A 448 -15.43 -12.57 -3.35
CA GLY A 448 -15.30 -13.94 -2.83
C GLY A 448 -15.71 -14.06 -1.36
N ALA A 449 -15.90 -15.28 -0.88
CA ALA A 449 -16.37 -15.54 0.49
C ALA A 449 -15.46 -14.96 1.57
N VAL A 450 -14.15 -14.83 1.32
CA VAL A 450 -13.18 -14.25 2.25
C VAL A 450 -13.44 -12.78 2.54
N PHE A 451 -14.03 -12.02 1.59
CA PHE A 451 -14.38 -10.61 1.79
C PHE A 451 -15.60 -10.40 2.70
N SER A 452 -16.37 -11.43 3.00
CA SER A 452 -17.43 -11.40 4.01
C SER A 452 -16.92 -11.72 5.42
N GLN A 453 -15.68 -12.20 5.54
CA GLN A 453 -15.01 -12.46 6.81
C GLN A 453 -14.30 -11.21 7.31
N ARG A 454 -13.90 -11.24 8.58
CA ARG A 454 -13.27 -10.11 9.25
C ARG A 454 -11.93 -10.52 9.83
N PHE A 455 -10.94 -9.66 9.68
CA PHE A 455 -9.56 -9.92 10.07
C PHE A 455 -8.97 -8.69 10.76
N ALA A 456 -7.98 -8.88 11.61
CA ALA A 456 -7.09 -7.81 12.05
C ALA A 456 -5.91 -7.73 11.07
N ALA A 457 -6.20 -7.37 9.80
CA ALA A 457 -5.21 -7.35 8.75
C ALA A 457 -4.18 -6.22 8.96
N ARG A 458 -2.95 -6.43 8.47
CA ARG A 458 -1.83 -5.47 8.55
C ARG A 458 -1.09 -5.38 7.21
N GLY A 459 0.10 -5.97 7.10
CA GLY A 459 0.87 -5.98 5.87
C GLY A 459 0.12 -6.64 4.72
N MET A 460 0.28 -6.11 3.51
CA MET A 460 -0.31 -6.68 2.31
C MET A 460 0.64 -6.51 1.13
N ALA A 461 0.92 -7.61 0.45
CA ALA A 461 1.70 -7.66 -0.77
C ALA A 461 0.86 -8.20 -1.94
N ILE A 462 1.17 -7.74 -3.15
CA ILE A 462 0.64 -8.31 -4.39
C ILE A 462 1.75 -9.03 -5.15
N GLY A 463 1.40 -10.10 -5.87
CA GLY A 463 2.31 -10.86 -6.73
C GLY A 463 1.55 -11.95 -7.48
N ASP A 464 2.10 -12.42 -8.58
CA ASP A 464 1.56 -13.53 -9.36
C ASP A 464 2.36 -14.79 -9.00
N PHE A 465 1.87 -15.54 -7.98
CA PHE A 465 2.62 -16.68 -7.44
C PHE A 465 2.50 -17.94 -8.31
N ASP A 466 1.49 -18.06 -9.17
CA ASP A 466 1.33 -19.22 -10.06
C ASP A 466 1.58 -18.90 -11.55
N ASN A 467 2.07 -17.69 -11.83
CA ASN A 467 2.48 -17.21 -13.15
C ASN A 467 1.36 -17.29 -14.21
N ASP A 468 0.11 -17.14 -13.79
CA ASP A 468 -1.06 -17.19 -14.69
C ASP A 468 -1.48 -15.80 -15.20
N GLY A 469 -0.83 -14.71 -14.72
CA GLY A 469 -1.08 -13.33 -15.10
C GLY A 469 -2.23 -12.67 -14.37
N ALA A 470 -2.83 -13.36 -13.42
CA ALA A 470 -3.79 -12.79 -12.49
C ALA A 470 -3.08 -12.44 -11.19
N VAL A 471 -2.94 -11.15 -10.89
CA VAL A 471 -2.19 -10.70 -9.71
C VAL A 471 -2.90 -11.12 -8.43
N ASP A 472 -2.22 -11.91 -7.60
CA ASP A 472 -2.68 -12.44 -6.33
C ASP A 472 -2.38 -11.51 -5.15
N VAL A 473 -2.95 -11.82 -3.98
CA VAL A 473 -2.79 -11.00 -2.78
C VAL A 473 -2.38 -11.86 -1.59
N LEU A 474 -1.32 -11.42 -0.90
CA LEU A 474 -0.89 -11.97 0.39
C LEU A 474 -1.19 -10.93 1.47
N VAL A 475 -1.93 -11.32 2.52
CA VAL A 475 -2.27 -10.45 3.65
C VAL A 475 -1.74 -11.05 4.94
N ALA A 476 -0.90 -10.32 5.65
CA ALA A 476 -0.48 -10.66 7.00
C ALA A 476 -1.53 -10.21 8.01
N VAL A 477 -1.90 -11.10 8.93
CA VAL A 477 -2.93 -10.86 9.94
C VAL A 477 -2.29 -10.81 11.32
N ASN A 478 -2.61 -9.78 12.10
CA ASN A 478 -2.07 -9.62 13.44
C ASN A 478 -2.54 -10.76 14.35
N ASN A 479 -1.58 -11.47 14.94
CA ASN A 479 -1.79 -12.60 15.85
C ASN A 479 -2.57 -13.78 15.24
N ASP A 480 -2.46 -13.99 13.92
CA ASP A 480 -3.10 -15.11 13.21
C ASP A 480 -2.27 -15.58 11.98
N ALA A 481 -2.82 -16.57 11.25
CA ALA A 481 -2.26 -17.06 9.99
C ALA A 481 -2.41 -16.02 8.88
N PRO A 482 -1.48 -15.97 7.90
CA PRO A 482 -1.63 -15.11 6.73
C PRO A 482 -2.73 -15.61 5.81
N LEU A 483 -3.24 -14.72 4.97
CA LEU A 483 -4.18 -15.07 3.90
C LEU A 483 -3.44 -15.01 2.56
N LEU A 484 -3.43 -16.13 1.83
CA LEU A 484 -3.03 -16.17 0.43
C LEU A 484 -4.31 -16.24 -0.41
N LEU A 485 -4.53 -15.21 -1.23
CA LEU A 485 -5.72 -15.04 -2.05
C LEU A 485 -5.34 -15.19 -3.52
N ARG A 486 -5.78 -16.29 -4.13
CA ARG A 486 -5.60 -16.51 -5.57
C ARG A 486 -6.64 -15.72 -6.34
N ASN A 487 -6.19 -14.95 -7.32
CA ASN A 487 -7.05 -14.21 -8.24
C ASN A 487 -7.56 -15.12 -9.36
N THR A 488 -8.84 -15.01 -9.66
CA THR A 488 -9.52 -15.77 -10.72
C THR A 488 -10.38 -14.88 -11.63
N ALA A 489 -10.17 -13.55 -11.57
CA ALA A 489 -11.01 -12.56 -12.25
C ALA A 489 -10.67 -12.37 -13.75
N THR A 490 -9.58 -12.93 -14.24
CA THR A 490 -9.00 -12.58 -15.55
C THR A 490 -9.54 -13.40 -16.72
N ALA A 491 -10.62 -14.16 -16.53
CA ALA A 491 -11.19 -15.01 -17.58
C ALA A 491 -11.59 -14.23 -18.85
N GLY A 492 -10.97 -14.55 -19.98
CA GLY A 492 -11.23 -13.91 -21.26
C GLY A 492 -10.49 -12.61 -21.52
N THR A 493 -9.55 -12.25 -20.64
CA THR A 493 -8.63 -11.13 -20.83
C THR A 493 -7.20 -11.63 -21.09
N HIS A 494 -6.38 -10.77 -21.67
CA HIS A 494 -4.98 -11.03 -21.96
C HIS A 494 -4.08 -10.03 -21.25
N TRP A 495 -2.81 -10.38 -21.14
CA TRP A 495 -1.82 -9.60 -20.38
C TRP A 495 -0.42 -9.72 -20.98
N LEU A 496 0.47 -8.85 -20.53
CA LEU A 496 1.91 -8.94 -20.76
C LEU A 496 2.61 -8.78 -19.41
N GLY A 497 3.30 -9.82 -18.95
CA GLY A 497 4.16 -9.74 -17.79
C GLY A 497 5.55 -9.22 -18.15
N ILE A 498 6.07 -8.24 -17.44
CA ILE A 498 7.40 -7.71 -17.67
C ILE A 498 8.22 -7.64 -16.38
N GLN A 499 9.49 -8.07 -16.50
CA GLN A 499 10.53 -7.76 -15.54
C GLN A 499 11.47 -6.75 -16.18
N LEU A 500 11.57 -5.56 -15.60
CA LEU A 500 12.49 -4.53 -16.03
C LEU A 500 13.85 -4.76 -15.37
N VAL A 501 14.94 -4.67 -16.17
CA VAL A 501 16.31 -4.80 -15.69
C VAL A 501 17.12 -3.61 -16.18
N GLY A 502 17.48 -2.73 -15.25
CA GLY A 502 18.38 -1.60 -15.50
C GLY A 502 19.82 -2.07 -15.75
N SER A 503 20.56 -1.29 -16.52
CA SER A 503 21.99 -1.51 -16.79
C SER A 503 22.82 -0.30 -16.38
N LYS A 504 22.29 0.90 -16.63
CA LYS A 504 22.83 2.19 -16.22
C LYS A 504 21.94 2.83 -15.16
N ALA A 505 20.64 2.67 -15.30
CA ALA A 505 19.66 2.91 -14.25
C ALA A 505 19.83 1.87 -13.14
N ASN A 506 19.23 2.11 -11.95
CA ASN A 506 19.19 1.11 -10.90
C ASN A 506 18.63 -0.21 -11.46
N ARG A 507 19.18 -1.34 -10.98
CA ARG A 507 18.90 -2.65 -11.56
C ARG A 507 17.41 -3.02 -11.51
N ASP A 508 16.74 -2.67 -10.43
CA ASP A 508 15.31 -2.92 -10.26
C ASP A 508 14.43 -1.98 -11.09
N ALA A 509 15.04 -1.01 -11.78
CA ALA A 509 14.37 -0.01 -12.61
C ALA A 509 13.24 0.75 -11.85
N ILE A 510 13.42 0.98 -10.55
CA ILE A 510 12.50 1.82 -9.75
C ILE A 510 12.56 3.24 -10.30
N GLY A 511 11.40 3.83 -10.60
CA GLY A 511 11.26 5.11 -11.30
C GLY A 511 11.03 4.98 -12.80
N ALA A 512 11.10 3.76 -13.38
CA ALA A 512 10.81 3.55 -14.79
C ALA A 512 9.34 3.83 -15.11
N SER A 513 9.13 4.46 -16.27
CA SER A 513 7.81 4.74 -16.82
C SER A 513 7.54 3.84 -18.02
N VAL A 514 6.45 3.10 -17.99
CA VAL A 514 6.06 2.10 -18.97
C VAL A 514 4.77 2.53 -19.66
N THR A 515 4.76 2.57 -20.99
CA THR A 515 3.54 2.79 -21.79
C THR A 515 3.39 1.62 -22.77
N TRP A 516 2.20 1.06 -22.87
CA TRP A 516 1.92 -0.01 -23.85
C TRP A 516 0.69 0.31 -24.67
N ARG A 517 0.67 -0.19 -25.90
CA ARG A 517 -0.39 0.09 -26.85
C ARG A 517 -0.86 -1.17 -27.57
N SER A 518 -2.18 -1.26 -27.74
CA SER A 518 -2.87 -2.28 -28.53
C SER A 518 -4.02 -1.62 -29.31
N GLY A 519 -3.82 -1.32 -30.61
CA GLY A 519 -4.76 -0.52 -31.41
C GLY A 519 -4.95 0.89 -30.84
N GLU A 520 -6.18 1.25 -30.53
CA GLU A 520 -6.53 2.52 -29.88
C GLU A 520 -6.34 2.51 -28.35
N PHE A 521 -6.15 1.34 -27.77
CA PHE A 521 -5.93 1.19 -26.33
C PHE A 521 -4.48 1.53 -25.98
N GLU A 522 -4.29 2.53 -25.13
CA GLU A 522 -2.99 2.91 -24.58
C GLU A 522 -3.10 3.10 -23.08
N ARG A 523 -2.14 2.59 -22.32
CA ARG A 523 -2.04 2.71 -20.88
C ARG A 523 -0.63 3.03 -20.46
N HIS A 524 -0.53 3.57 -19.25
CA HIS A 524 0.70 4.02 -18.63
C HIS A 524 0.82 3.48 -17.21
N ARG A 525 2.03 3.14 -16.77
CA ARG A 525 2.39 2.75 -15.41
C ARG A 525 3.77 3.30 -15.05
N THR A 526 3.93 3.72 -13.82
CA THR A 526 5.25 4.02 -13.24
C THR A 526 5.61 2.95 -12.23
N LYS A 527 6.84 2.47 -12.28
CA LYS A 527 7.36 1.54 -11.27
C LYS A 527 7.80 2.34 -10.06
N VAL A 528 6.96 2.39 -9.04
CA VAL A 528 7.23 3.07 -7.76
C VAL A 528 8.07 2.19 -6.84
N GLY A 529 8.80 2.79 -5.91
CA GLY A 529 9.45 2.07 -4.81
C GLY A 529 8.51 1.96 -3.61
N GLY A 530 8.45 0.80 -2.95
CA GLY A 530 7.64 0.58 -1.75
C GLY A 530 6.14 0.63 -1.99
N GLY A 531 5.44 1.34 -1.12
CA GLY A 531 3.97 1.34 -1.07
C GLY A 531 3.44 0.29 -0.09
N SER A 532 2.11 0.29 0.16
CA SER A 532 1.43 -0.54 1.15
C SER A 532 1.83 -0.22 2.61
N TYR A 533 1.85 -1.22 3.47
CA TYR A 533 2.19 -1.16 4.89
C TYR A 533 3.04 -2.37 5.25
N LEU A 534 4.27 -2.15 5.74
CA LEU A 534 5.21 -3.18 6.20
C LEU A 534 5.46 -4.31 5.18
N ALA A 535 5.30 -4.05 3.89
CA ALA A 535 5.29 -5.11 2.88
C ALA A 535 6.13 -4.77 1.65
N SER A 536 6.50 -5.81 0.89
CA SER A 536 7.15 -5.69 -0.41
C SER A 536 6.44 -6.55 -1.45
N HIS A 537 6.33 -6.04 -2.66
CA HIS A 537 5.56 -6.64 -3.74
C HIS A 537 6.43 -7.41 -4.72
N ASP A 538 5.81 -8.25 -5.55
CA ASP A 538 6.44 -8.79 -6.76
C ASP A 538 7.03 -7.65 -7.60
N PRO A 539 8.33 -7.67 -7.92
CA PRO A 539 8.97 -6.61 -8.69
C PRO A 539 8.56 -6.58 -10.16
N ARG A 540 7.89 -7.64 -10.64
CA ARG A 540 7.37 -7.72 -12.02
C ARG A 540 6.08 -6.90 -12.14
N MET A 541 5.76 -6.50 -13.37
CA MET A 541 4.54 -5.76 -13.69
C MET A 541 3.67 -6.61 -14.62
N VAL A 542 2.41 -6.79 -14.26
CA VAL A 542 1.39 -7.34 -15.16
C VAL A 542 0.66 -6.19 -15.83
N LEU A 543 0.69 -6.17 -17.15
CA LEU A 543 0.11 -5.13 -17.99
C LEU A 543 -1.14 -5.69 -18.68
N GLY A 544 -2.32 -5.44 -18.13
CA GLY A 544 -3.59 -5.89 -18.69
C GLY A 544 -3.88 -5.23 -20.05
N ILE A 545 -4.41 -6.02 -20.98
CA ILE A 545 -4.81 -5.53 -22.31
C ILE A 545 -6.27 -5.86 -22.64
N GLY A 546 -7.03 -6.36 -21.67
CA GLY A 546 -8.42 -6.76 -21.85
C GLY A 546 -8.54 -7.89 -22.90
N PRO A 547 -9.57 -7.88 -23.76
CA PRO A 547 -9.78 -8.93 -24.75
C PRO A 547 -8.86 -8.83 -25.99
N ARG A 548 -7.82 -8.00 -25.96
CA ARG A 548 -6.94 -7.76 -27.08
C ARG A 548 -5.86 -8.83 -27.14
N THR A 549 -5.54 -9.31 -28.35
CA THR A 549 -4.66 -10.47 -28.57
C THR A 549 -3.24 -10.10 -28.99
N LYS A 550 -2.85 -8.83 -28.87
CA LYS A 550 -1.48 -8.37 -29.17
C LYS A 550 -1.15 -7.07 -28.47
N VAL A 551 0.13 -6.83 -28.25
CA VAL A 551 0.72 -5.53 -27.91
C VAL A 551 1.46 -5.02 -29.13
N ASP A 552 1.07 -3.85 -29.67
CA ASP A 552 1.70 -3.26 -30.85
C ASP A 552 3.12 -2.78 -30.52
N TRP A 553 3.29 -2.17 -29.37
CA TRP A 553 4.58 -1.76 -28.82
C TRP A 553 4.50 -1.52 -27.31
N LEU A 554 5.63 -1.67 -26.66
CA LEU A 554 5.91 -1.26 -25.30
C LEU A 554 6.98 -0.17 -25.33
N LYS A 555 6.76 0.96 -24.66
CA LYS A 555 7.74 2.04 -24.49
C LYS A 555 8.16 2.08 -23.03
N VAL A 556 9.46 2.08 -22.78
CA VAL A 556 10.04 2.26 -21.45
C VAL A 556 10.86 3.54 -21.45
N LYS A 557 10.59 4.44 -20.51
CA LYS A 557 11.48 5.51 -20.11
C LYS A 557 12.19 5.03 -18.84
N TRP A 558 13.48 4.77 -18.97
CA TRP A 558 14.32 4.32 -17.86
C TRP A 558 14.58 5.50 -16.91
N PRO A 559 14.70 5.25 -15.59
CA PRO A 559 15.01 6.32 -14.66
C PRO A 559 16.41 6.89 -14.88
N MET A 560 16.68 8.03 -14.27
CA MET A 560 18.03 8.56 -14.19
C MET A 560 18.97 7.53 -13.52
N PRO A 561 20.28 7.54 -13.78
CA PRO A 561 21.00 8.47 -14.68
C PRO A 561 20.89 8.10 -16.16
N SER A 562 20.10 7.09 -16.50
CA SER A 562 19.96 6.65 -17.91
C SER A 562 19.15 7.62 -18.76
N ASP A 563 17.95 7.98 -18.31
CA ASP A 563 16.94 8.78 -19.02
C ASP A 563 16.69 8.30 -20.48
N LEU A 564 17.04 7.03 -20.75
CA LEU A 564 16.89 6.41 -22.06
C LEU A 564 15.40 6.10 -22.30
N VAL A 565 14.91 6.43 -23.51
CA VAL A 565 13.57 6.06 -23.95
C VAL A 565 13.67 5.05 -25.08
N GLU A 566 13.06 3.88 -24.89
CA GLU A 566 13.11 2.78 -25.84
C GLU A 566 11.73 2.23 -26.16
N ARG A 567 11.57 1.69 -27.36
CA ARG A 567 10.40 0.89 -27.76
C ARG A 567 10.80 -0.53 -28.08
N PHE A 568 9.92 -1.44 -27.65
CA PHE A 568 10.00 -2.87 -27.90
C PHE A 568 8.78 -3.29 -28.72
N TYR A 569 8.98 -4.18 -29.69
CA TYR A 569 7.98 -4.63 -30.64
C TYR A 569 7.93 -6.15 -30.68
N ASN A 570 6.87 -6.71 -31.29
CA ASN A 570 6.69 -8.16 -31.44
C ASN A 570 6.71 -8.91 -30.10
N LEU A 571 6.09 -8.30 -29.09
CA LEU A 571 6.06 -8.83 -27.75
C LEU A 571 5.03 -9.97 -27.65
N PRO A 572 5.40 -11.13 -27.09
CA PRO A 572 4.44 -12.19 -26.81
C PRO A 572 3.52 -11.75 -25.67
N ILE A 573 2.27 -12.20 -25.68
CA ILE A 573 1.31 -12.00 -24.58
C ILE A 573 1.13 -13.28 -23.76
N ASP A 574 0.42 -13.18 -22.65
CA ASP A 574 0.09 -14.26 -21.75
C ASP A 574 1.33 -14.99 -21.19
N ARG A 575 2.36 -14.21 -20.91
CA ARG A 575 3.61 -14.68 -20.30
C ARG A 575 4.47 -13.55 -19.78
N TYR A 576 5.42 -13.90 -18.94
CA TYR A 576 6.49 -13.01 -18.49
C TYR A 576 7.63 -12.94 -19.50
N ILE A 577 8.21 -11.74 -19.66
CA ILE A 577 9.42 -11.47 -20.44
C ILE A 577 10.32 -10.51 -19.67
N THR A 578 11.62 -10.61 -19.89
CA THR A 578 12.60 -9.64 -19.37
C THR A 578 12.83 -8.54 -20.37
N ILE A 579 12.67 -7.29 -19.93
CA ILE A 579 12.96 -6.08 -20.71
C ILE A 579 14.22 -5.45 -20.12
N THR A 580 15.32 -5.53 -20.85
CA THR A 580 16.62 -5.01 -20.40
C THR A 580 16.91 -3.67 -21.05
N GLU A 581 17.40 -2.71 -20.27
CA GLU A 581 17.86 -1.41 -20.73
C GLU A 581 18.92 -1.53 -21.84
N GLY A 582 18.80 -0.71 -22.87
CA GLY A 582 19.71 -0.69 -24.02
C GLY A 582 19.43 -1.76 -25.09
N LYS A 583 18.38 -2.58 -24.93
CA LYS A 583 18.02 -3.65 -25.90
C LYS A 583 16.86 -3.27 -26.82
N GLY A 584 16.19 -2.17 -26.58
CA GLY A 584 15.08 -1.68 -27.40
C GLY A 584 15.53 -0.76 -28.55
N THR A 585 14.54 -0.31 -29.32
CA THR A 585 14.74 0.73 -30.35
C THR A 585 14.67 2.10 -29.69
N LYS A 586 15.75 2.88 -29.73
CA LYS A 586 15.80 4.23 -29.18
C LYS A 586 14.75 5.15 -29.81
N VAL A 587 14.02 5.87 -28.99
CA VAL A 587 13.04 6.87 -29.42
C VAL A 587 13.62 8.24 -29.07
N ALA A 588 13.61 9.19 -30.01
CA ALA A 588 13.99 10.56 -29.70
C ALA A 588 13.05 11.11 -28.62
N GLY A 589 13.62 11.51 -27.49
CA GLY A 589 12.87 12.13 -26.40
C GLY A 589 12.22 13.42 -26.88
N HIS A 590 10.96 13.66 -26.55
CA HIS A 590 10.40 14.99 -26.66
C HIS A 590 11.16 15.89 -25.67
N PRO A 591 11.67 17.06 -26.12
CA PRO A 591 12.30 17.98 -25.18
C PRO A 591 11.27 18.35 -24.10
N GLN A 592 11.61 18.07 -22.85
CA GLN A 592 10.81 18.53 -21.71
C GLN A 592 10.67 20.05 -21.82
N ARG A 593 9.44 20.56 -21.78
CA ARG A 593 9.21 21.98 -21.58
C ARG A 593 9.74 22.32 -20.18
N ARG A 594 10.88 22.98 -20.14
CA ARG A 594 11.36 23.61 -18.91
C ARG A 594 10.32 24.66 -18.52
N GLY A 595 9.54 24.39 -17.48
CA GLY A 595 8.67 25.34 -16.80
C GLY A 595 9.44 26.11 -15.75
#